data_68fa554aa9f507dad61439665011ae8e
#
_entry.id   68fa554aa9f507dad61439665011ae8e
#
_cell.length_a   1.000
_cell.length_b   1.000
_cell.length_c   1.000
_cell.angle_alpha   90.00
_cell.angle_beta   90.00
_cell.angle_gamma   90.00
#
_symmetry.space_group_name_H-M   'P 1'
#
loop_
_entity.id
_entity.type
_entity.pdbx_description
1 polymer ?
#
loop_
_entity_poly.entity_id
_entity_poly.type
_entity_poly.pdbx_seq_one_letter_code
_entity_poly.pdbx_strand_id
1 'polypeptide(L)'
;MPVATVHDLEKLARVFRGKAGNALLRMLMRVTGISKVNDLYDRVAPLQGPAFADGILKDVGIDYGIGYAERLRELPEGPFITVSNHIYGHLDGIMLVDLFGHQRPGYKVMVNEMLGLIRTMRENFIIVNPTGAQRKAATATSISGVREVLDTLHKGLPVGFFPSGAVSDLKITEGFRIRDRAWQEPALRLIRKARVPVVPVRFFDRNSAFYYFLGLIDYRVRLMRLCHEVFNKRGKTVRLGIGPVISVEEQDAAADYGRLLRDAVYRMPLPERFTLRSEL
;
A
#
# COMPACT_ATOMS: atom_id res chain seq x y z
N MET A 1 5.10 -17.04 13.85
CA MET A 1 5.86 -15.99 14.59
C MET A 1 5.09 -14.68 14.46
N PRO A 2 4.65 -14.02 15.53
CA PRO A 2 3.81 -12.82 15.42
C PRO A 2 4.53 -11.67 14.69
N VAL A 3 3.77 -10.86 13.94
CA VAL A 3 4.28 -9.68 13.22
C VAL A 3 4.81 -8.63 14.20
N ALA A 4 4.13 -8.46 15.34
CA ALA A 4 4.55 -7.56 16.42
C ALA A 4 4.32 -8.24 17.77
N THR A 5 5.38 -8.41 18.54
CA THR A 5 5.30 -8.95 19.91
C THR A 5 5.13 -7.85 20.95
N VAL A 6 4.66 -8.21 22.14
CA VAL A 6 4.67 -7.32 23.31
C VAL A 6 6.09 -6.75 23.51
N HIS A 7 7.13 -7.58 23.34
CA HIS A 7 8.52 -7.18 23.51
C HIS A 7 9.01 -6.15 22.48
N ASP A 8 8.54 -6.27 21.21
CA ASP A 8 8.88 -5.28 20.17
C ASP A 8 8.25 -3.91 20.48
N LEU A 9 7.02 -3.93 21.00
CA LEU A 9 6.28 -2.72 21.34
C LEU A 9 6.75 -2.10 22.68
N GLU A 10 7.22 -2.90 23.63
CA GLU A 10 7.86 -2.40 24.87
C GLU A 10 9.09 -1.54 24.60
N LYS A 11 9.80 -1.82 23.50
CA LYS A 11 10.97 -1.01 23.10
C LYS A 11 10.58 0.39 22.65
N LEU A 12 9.35 0.59 22.20
CA LEU A 12 8.87 1.87 21.69
C LEU A 12 8.54 2.88 22.79
N ALA A 13 8.12 2.42 23.98
CA ALA A 13 7.84 3.33 25.10
C ALA A 13 8.04 2.65 26.46
N ARG A 14 8.77 3.35 27.36
CA ARG A 14 9.07 2.86 28.71
C ARG A 14 7.82 2.58 29.55
N VAL A 15 6.70 3.27 29.28
CA VAL A 15 5.42 3.13 30.00
C VAL A 15 4.82 1.70 29.87
N PHE A 16 5.22 0.94 28.86
CA PHE A 16 4.74 -0.43 28.65
C PHE A 16 5.53 -1.51 29.38
N ARG A 17 6.55 -1.13 30.14
CA ARG A 17 7.39 -2.08 30.89
C ARG A 17 6.72 -2.53 32.19
N GLY A 18 6.97 -3.78 32.58
CA GLY A 18 6.43 -4.38 33.80
C GLY A 18 5.01 -4.96 33.64
N LYS A 19 4.49 -5.62 34.71
CA LYS A 19 3.22 -6.36 34.64
C LYS A 19 2.01 -5.50 34.25
N ALA A 20 1.89 -4.31 34.80
CA ALA A 20 0.81 -3.37 34.50
C ALA A 20 0.95 -2.79 33.08
N GLY A 21 2.15 -2.38 32.67
CA GLY A 21 2.44 -1.90 31.33
C GLY A 21 2.13 -2.96 30.26
N ASN A 22 2.51 -4.20 30.50
CA ASN A 22 2.23 -5.32 29.63
C ASN A 22 0.73 -5.65 29.53
N ALA A 23 -0.03 -5.51 30.63
CA ALA A 23 -1.48 -5.65 30.60
C ALA A 23 -2.13 -4.58 29.73
N LEU A 24 -1.73 -3.31 29.90
CA LEU A 24 -2.17 -2.19 29.09
C LEU A 24 -1.83 -2.41 27.61
N LEU A 25 -0.61 -2.84 27.31
CA LEU A 25 -0.18 -3.10 25.95
C LEU A 25 -1.00 -4.21 25.28
N ARG A 26 -1.25 -5.33 25.97
CA ARG A 26 -2.14 -6.39 25.47
C ARG A 26 -3.57 -5.87 25.21
N MET A 27 -4.08 -5.02 26.07
CA MET A 27 -5.38 -4.36 25.85
C MET A 27 -5.36 -3.50 24.59
N LEU A 28 -4.33 -2.67 24.41
CA LEU A 28 -4.13 -1.84 23.22
C LEU A 28 -4.02 -2.68 21.95
N MET A 29 -3.26 -3.77 21.97
CA MET A 29 -3.12 -4.69 20.82
C MET A 29 -4.47 -5.31 20.43
N ARG A 30 -5.35 -5.60 21.39
CA ARG A 30 -6.71 -6.09 21.11
C ARG A 30 -7.60 -5.01 20.50
N VAL A 31 -7.59 -3.81 21.09
CA VAL A 31 -8.42 -2.67 20.65
C VAL A 31 -8.01 -2.18 19.26
N THR A 32 -6.71 -2.15 18.96
CA THR A 32 -6.17 -1.73 17.67
C THR A 32 -6.29 -2.81 16.58
N GLY A 33 -6.55 -4.06 16.95
CA GLY A 33 -6.61 -5.19 16.05
C GLY A 33 -5.26 -5.87 15.76
N ILE A 34 -4.17 -5.43 16.38
CA ILE A 34 -2.84 -6.06 16.22
C ILE A 34 -2.86 -7.54 16.61
N SER A 35 -3.58 -7.91 17.67
CA SER A 35 -3.71 -9.31 18.06
C SER A 35 -4.31 -10.16 16.94
N LYS A 36 -5.37 -9.66 16.27
CA LYS A 36 -5.98 -10.35 15.13
C LYS A 36 -5.03 -10.46 13.94
N VAL A 37 -4.20 -9.44 13.72
CA VAL A 37 -3.16 -9.47 12.66
C VAL A 37 -2.11 -10.55 12.98
N ASN A 38 -1.69 -10.68 14.24
CA ASN A 38 -0.75 -11.73 14.64
C ASN A 38 -1.35 -13.13 14.43
N ASP A 39 -2.60 -13.34 14.85
CA ASP A 39 -3.32 -14.61 14.65
C ASP A 39 -3.47 -14.95 13.16
N LEU A 40 -3.80 -13.94 12.33
CA LEU A 40 -3.87 -14.08 10.88
C LEU A 40 -2.51 -14.45 10.30
N TYR A 41 -1.46 -13.72 10.70
CA TYR A 41 -0.11 -13.96 10.24
C TYR A 41 0.35 -15.40 10.57
N ASP A 42 0.09 -15.89 11.78
CA ASP A 42 0.49 -17.24 12.19
C ASP A 42 -0.23 -18.34 11.37
N ARG A 43 -1.49 -18.09 10.95
CA ARG A 43 -2.22 -19.05 10.09
C ARG A 43 -1.67 -19.11 8.67
N VAL A 44 -1.19 -17.99 8.13
CA VAL A 44 -0.71 -17.90 6.74
C VAL A 44 0.82 -17.89 6.61
N ALA A 45 1.55 -17.88 7.72
CA ALA A 45 3.02 -17.77 7.76
C ALA A 45 3.80 -18.83 6.95
N PRO A 46 3.29 -20.06 6.66
CA PRO A 46 3.96 -20.98 5.75
C PRO A 46 4.07 -20.49 4.31
N LEU A 47 3.21 -19.53 3.92
CA LEU A 47 3.20 -18.92 2.59
C LEU A 47 4.16 -17.74 2.52
N GLN A 48 4.62 -17.41 1.31
CA GLN A 48 5.50 -16.26 1.07
C GLN A 48 5.08 -15.46 -0.14
N GLY A 49 5.45 -14.19 -0.18
CA GLY A 49 5.22 -13.31 -1.32
C GLY A 49 3.76 -13.21 -1.76
N PRO A 50 3.47 -13.33 -3.06
CA PRO A 50 2.11 -13.27 -3.59
C PRO A 50 1.16 -14.33 -3.00
N ALA A 51 1.65 -15.55 -2.75
CA ALA A 51 0.86 -16.59 -2.11
C ALA A 51 0.49 -16.25 -0.65
N PHE A 52 1.37 -15.56 0.08
CA PHE A 52 1.04 -15.04 1.40
C PHE A 52 -0.01 -13.93 1.33
N ALA A 53 0.09 -13.02 0.36
CA ALA A 53 -0.89 -11.97 0.14
C ALA A 53 -2.29 -12.55 -0.18
N ASP A 54 -2.37 -13.53 -1.08
CA ASP A 54 -3.58 -14.29 -1.40
C ASP A 54 -4.13 -15.00 -0.15
N GLY A 55 -3.26 -15.65 0.62
CA GLY A 55 -3.63 -16.33 1.87
C GLY A 55 -4.25 -15.38 2.90
N ILE A 56 -3.71 -14.16 3.06
CA ILE A 56 -4.31 -13.12 3.91
C ILE A 56 -5.71 -12.76 3.42
N LEU A 57 -5.87 -12.49 2.12
CA LEU A 57 -7.14 -12.08 1.54
C LEU A 57 -8.21 -13.16 1.74
N LYS A 58 -7.87 -14.41 1.49
CA LYS A 58 -8.75 -15.59 1.68
C LYS A 58 -9.14 -15.79 3.15
N ASP A 59 -8.17 -15.75 4.08
CA ASP A 59 -8.45 -15.93 5.52
C ASP A 59 -9.33 -14.82 6.09
N VAL A 60 -9.12 -13.58 5.64
CA VAL A 60 -9.99 -12.45 6.02
C VAL A 60 -11.35 -12.54 5.34
N GLY A 61 -11.49 -13.26 4.22
CA GLY A 61 -12.72 -13.34 3.43
C GLY A 61 -12.92 -12.09 2.57
N ILE A 62 -11.87 -11.66 1.90
CA ILE A 62 -11.86 -10.56 0.93
C ILE A 62 -11.61 -11.14 -0.46
N ASP A 63 -12.61 -11.03 -1.34
CA ASP A 63 -12.45 -11.25 -2.76
C ASP A 63 -12.69 -9.91 -3.47
N TYR A 64 -11.64 -9.37 -4.08
CA TYR A 64 -11.72 -8.01 -4.63
C TYR A 64 -12.04 -8.03 -6.13
N GLY A 65 -12.80 -7.01 -6.55
CA GLY A 65 -13.15 -6.80 -7.95
C GLY A 65 -12.10 -5.98 -8.69
N ILE A 66 -11.73 -6.44 -9.87
CA ILE A 66 -10.76 -5.82 -10.76
C ILE A 66 -11.50 -5.25 -11.96
N GLY A 67 -11.53 -3.92 -12.05
CA GLY A 67 -12.04 -3.22 -13.23
C GLY A 67 -10.97 -3.12 -14.31
N TYR A 68 -11.41 -3.25 -15.58
CA TYR A 68 -10.49 -3.27 -16.72
C TYR A 68 -9.47 -4.41 -16.63
N ALA A 69 -9.90 -5.59 -16.16
CA ALA A 69 -9.04 -6.75 -15.94
C ALA A 69 -8.34 -7.23 -17.23
N GLU A 70 -8.91 -6.97 -18.39
CA GLU A 70 -8.31 -7.25 -19.71
C GLU A 70 -6.93 -6.61 -19.88
N ARG A 71 -6.70 -5.45 -19.25
CA ARG A 71 -5.41 -4.72 -19.30
C ARG A 71 -4.26 -5.43 -18.58
N LEU A 72 -4.57 -6.46 -17.78
CA LEU A 72 -3.52 -7.32 -17.23
C LEU A 72 -2.74 -8.06 -18.31
N ARG A 73 -3.37 -8.30 -19.49
CA ARG A 73 -2.72 -8.92 -20.65
C ARG A 73 -1.88 -7.92 -21.46
N GLU A 74 -2.09 -6.62 -21.23
CA GLU A 74 -1.39 -5.51 -21.89
C GLU A 74 -0.24 -4.96 -21.07
N LEU A 75 0.07 -5.60 -19.92
CA LEU A 75 1.19 -5.18 -19.08
C LEU A 75 2.51 -5.29 -19.85
N PRO A 76 3.41 -4.29 -19.74
CA PRO A 76 4.70 -4.32 -20.40
C PRO A 76 5.49 -5.59 -20.06
N GLU A 77 6.11 -6.23 -21.06
CA GLU A 77 6.95 -7.42 -20.84
C GLU A 77 8.19 -7.07 -20.00
N GLY A 78 8.75 -5.88 -20.20
CA GLY A 78 9.88 -5.34 -19.45
C GLY A 78 9.49 -4.76 -18.09
N PRO A 79 10.38 -3.95 -17.49
CA PRO A 79 10.10 -3.27 -16.23
C PRO A 79 9.01 -2.21 -16.42
N PHE A 80 8.16 -2.04 -15.41
CA PHE A 80 7.19 -0.97 -15.35
C PHE A 80 6.96 -0.53 -13.90
N ILE A 81 6.32 0.60 -13.73
CA ILE A 81 5.94 1.12 -12.43
C ILE A 81 4.42 1.16 -12.32
N THR A 82 3.84 0.61 -11.23
CA THR A 82 2.46 0.92 -10.90
C THR A 82 2.40 2.14 -10.00
N VAL A 83 1.47 3.06 -10.27
CA VAL A 83 1.17 4.20 -9.39
C VAL A 83 -0.27 4.13 -8.95
N SER A 84 -0.52 4.29 -7.65
CA SER A 84 -1.87 4.17 -7.11
C SER A 84 -2.17 5.19 -6.01
N ASN A 85 -3.46 5.48 -5.83
CA ASN A 85 -3.94 6.13 -4.62
C ASN A 85 -3.86 5.16 -3.44
N HIS A 86 -3.82 5.68 -2.21
CA HIS A 86 -3.55 4.90 -0.99
C HIS A 86 -4.72 5.01 0.00
N ILE A 87 -5.80 4.27 -0.25
CA ILE A 87 -7.07 4.43 0.46
C ILE A 87 -7.19 3.55 1.70
N TYR A 88 -6.79 2.27 1.56
CA TYR A 88 -6.99 1.28 2.63
C TYR A 88 -5.77 1.15 3.54
N GLY A 89 -4.60 1.62 3.13
CA GLY A 89 -3.35 1.43 3.85
C GLY A 89 -2.75 0.05 3.60
N HIS A 90 -2.69 -0.80 4.63
CA HIS A 90 -2.05 -2.12 4.49
C HIS A 90 -2.64 -2.97 3.36
N LEU A 91 -3.95 -2.92 3.17
CA LEU A 91 -4.66 -3.75 2.20
C LEU A 91 -4.33 -3.37 0.75
N ASP A 92 -4.06 -2.08 0.46
CA ASP A 92 -3.67 -1.66 -0.89
C ASP A 92 -2.39 -2.37 -1.34
N GLY A 93 -1.37 -2.40 -0.48
CA GLY A 93 -0.11 -3.07 -0.76
C GLY A 93 -0.26 -4.59 -0.89
N ILE A 94 -1.10 -5.21 -0.05
CA ILE A 94 -1.39 -6.65 -0.10
C ILE A 94 -2.04 -7.00 -1.45
N MET A 95 -3.06 -6.23 -1.87
CA MET A 95 -3.74 -6.47 -3.15
C MET A 95 -2.81 -6.23 -4.36
N LEU A 96 -1.94 -5.22 -4.31
CA LEU A 96 -0.96 -5.01 -5.38
C LEU A 96 0.04 -6.17 -5.48
N VAL A 97 0.54 -6.67 -4.35
CA VAL A 97 1.46 -7.83 -4.36
C VAL A 97 0.75 -9.09 -4.82
N ASP A 98 -0.49 -9.33 -4.37
CA ASP A 98 -1.28 -10.46 -4.84
C ASP A 98 -1.52 -10.38 -6.35
N LEU A 99 -2.03 -9.25 -6.86
CA LEU A 99 -2.40 -9.12 -8.26
C LEU A 99 -1.18 -9.13 -9.18
N PHE A 100 -0.29 -8.15 -8.99
CA PHE A 100 0.86 -7.98 -9.89
C PHE A 100 1.98 -8.99 -9.63
N GLY A 101 2.12 -9.49 -8.41
CA GLY A 101 3.13 -10.50 -8.09
C GLY A 101 2.84 -11.87 -8.70
N HIS A 102 1.56 -12.23 -8.88
CA HIS A 102 1.19 -13.43 -9.64
C HIS A 102 1.34 -13.24 -11.15
N GLN A 103 1.05 -12.07 -11.69
CA GLN A 103 1.22 -11.77 -13.11
C GLN A 103 2.68 -11.58 -13.52
N ARG A 104 3.48 -10.98 -12.64
CA ARG A 104 4.88 -10.61 -12.87
C ARG A 104 5.71 -10.97 -11.63
N PRO A 105 6.23 -12.22 -11.57
CA PRO A 105 7.09 -12.66 -10.48
C PRO A 105 8.25 -11.68 -10.23
N GLY A 106 8.51 -11.37 -8.96
CA GLY A 106 9.50 -10.37 -8.57
C GLY A 106 8.95 -8.93 -8.44
N TYR A 107 7.63 -8.70 -8.64
CA TYR A 107 6.99 -7.43 -8.35
C TYR A 107 7.23 -6.99 -6.90
N LYS A 108 7.66 -5.75 -6.73
CA LYS A 108 7.90 -5.17 -5.41
C LYS A 108 7.06 -3.91 -5.20
N VAL A 109 6.72 -3.60 -3.95
CA VAL A 109 6.03 -2.37 -3.57
C VAL A 109 6.91 -1.56 -2.62
N MET A 110 7.01 -0.25 -2.86
CA MET A 110 7.67 0.66 -1.95
C MET A 110 6.81 0.88 -0.71
N VAL A 111 7.36 0.56 0.47
CA VAL A 111 6.64 0.57 1.75
C VAL A 111 7.45 1.28 2.83
N ASN A 112 6.79 1.70 3.92
CA ASN A 112 7.49 2.24 5.07
C ASN A 112 8.20 1.11 5.88
N GLU A 113 9.17 1.50 6.71
CA GLU A 113 10.01 0.56 7.49
C GLU A 113 9.21 -0.33 8.46
N MET A 114 8.02 0.09 8.92
CA MET A 114 7.19 -0.74 9.79
C MET A 114 6.70 -2.02 9.09
N LEU A 115 6.44 -1.96 7.79
CA LEU A 115 6.03 -3.13 7.00
C LEU A 115 7.18 -4.10 6.76
N GLY A 116 8.43 -3.67 6.95
CA GLY A 116 9.59 -4.55 6.95
C GLY A 116 9.60 -5.62 8.05
N LEU A 117 8.74 -5.50 9.06
CA LEU A 117 8.52 -6.52 10.08
C LEU A 117 7.80 -7.77 9.52
N ILE A 118 7.10 -7.64 8.41
CA ILE A 118 6.41 -8.74 7.73
C ILE A 118 7.44 -9.53 6.89
N ARG A 119 8.09 -10.50 7.53
CA ARG A 119 9.20 -11.26 6.91
C ARG A 119 8.79 -12.04 5.68
N THR A 120 7.59 -12.58 5.66
CA THR A 120 7.01 -13.39 4.57
C THR A 120 6.80 -12.61 3.27
N MET A 121 6.76 -11.27 3.33
CA MET A 121 6.66 -10.39 2.15
C MET A 121 7.95 -9.58 1.90
N ARG A 122 9.05 -9.89 2.59
CA ARG A 122 10.29 -9.13 2.52
C ARG A 122 10.83 -8.99 1.09
N GLU A 123 10.69 -10.01 0.28
CA GLU A 123 11.15 -10.02 -1.10
C GLU A 123 10.30 -9.12 -2.01
N ASN A 124 9.04 -8.86 -1.62
CA ASN A 124 8.12 -7.99 -2.35
C ASN A 124 8.10 -6.54 -1.84
N PHE A 125 8.93 -6.20 -0.85
CA PHE A 125 8.95 -4.87 -0.26
C PHE A 125 10.29 -4.17 -0.48
N ILE A 126 10.23 -2.93 -0.96
CA ILE A 126 11.33 -1.97 -0.93
C ILE A 126 11.07 -1.02 0.23
N ILE A 127 11.92 -1.08 1.25
CA ILE A 127 11.71 -0.32 2.49
C ILE A 127 12.28 1.07 2.36
N VAL A 128 11.44 2.05 2.65
CA VAL A 128 11.82 3.46 2.72
C VAL A 128 11.28 4.08 3.99
N ASN A 129 11.96 5.11 4.45
CA ASN A 129 11.42 5.98 5.50
C ASN A 129 10.83 7.22 4.80
N PRO A 130 9.50 7.36 4.70
CA PRO A 130 8.91 8.49 4.01
C PRO A 130 9.37 9.79 4.67
N THR A 131 9.97 10.66 3.87
CA THR A 131 10.39 11.98 4.30
C THR A 131 9.14 12.83 4.51
N GLY A 132 8.65 12.88 5.75
CA GLY A 132 7.63 13.86 6.12
C GLY A 132 8.18 15.28 5.94
N ALA A 133 7.30 16.28 5.78
CA ALA A 133 7.64 17.69 5.62
C ALA A 133 8.57 18.26 6.72
N GLN A 134 8.80 17.53 7.79
CA GLN A 134 9.64 17.90 8.92
C GLN A 134 11.08 17.32 8.89
N ARG A 135 11.40 16.42 7.94
CA ARG A 135 12.76 15.87 7.82
C ARG A 135 13.50 16.52 6.66
N LYS A 136 14.46 17.39 6.97
CA LYS A 136 15.27 18.14 6.00
C LYS A 136 16.35 17.30 5.26
N ALA A 137 16.59 16.07 5.67
CA ALA A 137 17.61 15.19 5.08
C ALA A 137 17.07 13.81 4.75
N ALA A 138 17.51 13.24 3.62
CA ALA A 138 17.24 11.85 3.27
C ALA A 138 17.92 10.93 4.30
N THR A 139 17.18 9.93 4.79
CA THR A 139 17.73 8.90 5.68
C THR A 139 18.51 7.86 4.88
N ALA A 140 19.45 7.14 5.52
CA ALA A 140 20.17 6.03 4.88
C ALA A 140 19.19 4.99 4.30
N THR A 141 18.10 4.69 5.01
CA THR A 141 17.03 3.79 4.54
C THR A 141 16.35 4.30 3.27
N SER A 142 16.10 5.62 3.16
CA SER A 142 15.51 6.21 1.97
C SER A 142 16.48 6.15 0.78
N ILE A 143 17.77 6.36 0.99
CA ILE A 143 18.79 6.27 -0.06
C ILE A 143 18.93 4.83 -0.56
N SER A 144 19.00 3.85 0.35
CA SER A 144 19.06 2.43 -0.02
C SER A 144 17.80 1.98 -0.76
N GLY A 145 16.62 2.45 -0.33
CA GLY A 145 15.36 2.16 -1.01
C GLY A 145 15.30 2.71 -2.43
N VAL A 146 15.76 3.94 -2.66
CA VAL A 146 15.84 4.51 -4.02
C VAL A 146 16.79 3.68 -4.90
N ARG A 147 17.94 3.25 -4.38
CA ARG A 147 18.86 2.36 -5.10
C ARG A 147 18.20 1.04 -5.42
N GLU A 148 17.54 0.41 -4.44
CA GLU A 148 16.85 -0.87 -4.64
C GLU A 148 15.73 -0.76 -5.71
N VAL A 149 15.00 0.36 -5.79
CA VAL A 149 14.03 0.62 -6.87
C VAL A 149 14.71 0.57 -8.22
N LEU A 150 15.78 1.34 -8.41
CA LEU A 150 16.49 1.40 -9.70
C LEU A 150 17.10 0.05 -10.07
N ASP A 151 17.71 -0.64 -9.11
CA ASP A 151 18.27 -1.98 -9.32
C ASP A 151 17.20 -3.01 -9.70
N THR A 152 16.01 -2.91 -9.09
CA THR A 152 14.87 -3.79 -9.41
C THR A 152 14.39 -3.55 -10.84
N LEU A 153 14.21 -2.29 -11.24
CA LEU A 153 13.80 -1.93 -12.59
C LEU A 153 14.86 -2.29 -13.64
N HIS A 154 16.17 -2.11 -13.35
CA HIS A 154 17.27 -2.54 -14.23
C HIS A 154 17.31 -4.06 -14.44
N LYS A 155 16.82 -4.84 -13.47
CA LYS A 155 16.66 -6.30 -13.61
C LYS A 155 15.42 -6.71 -14.41
N GLY A 156 14.69 -5.75 -14.97
CA GLY A 156 13.47 -6.02 -15.72
C GLY A 156 12.23 -6.26 -14.86
N LEU A 157 12.30 -6.01 -13.53
CA LEU A 157 11.21 -6.30 -12.59
C LEU A 157 10.38 -5.05 -12.29
N PRO A 158 9.05 -5.20 -12.13
CA PRO A 158 8.17 -4.06 -11.88
C PRO A 158 8.15 -3.63 -10.41
N VAL A 159 7.84 -2.33 -10.19
CA VAL A 159 7.78 -1.72 -8.85
C VAL A 159 6.51 -0.90 -8.67
N GLY A 160 5.85 -1.04 -7.51
CA GLY A 160 4.65 -0.29 -7.14
C GLY A 160 4.95 0.90 -6.22
N PHE A 161 4.25 2.00 -6.47
CA PHE A 161 4.35 3.24 -5.71
C PHE A 161 3.00 3.73 -5.21
N PHE A 162 3.01 4.23 -3.99
CA PHE A 162 1.99 5.12 -3.42
C PHE A 162 2.59 6.52 -3.30
N PRO A 163 2.51 7.36 -4.35
CA PRO A 163 3.29 8.61 -4.38
C PRO A 163 2.92 9.63 -3.31
N SER A 164 1.74 9.50 -2.68
CA SER A 164 1.35 10.33 -1.53
C SER A 164 2.18 10.05 -0.28
N GLY A 165 2.77 8.86 -0.16
CA GLY A 165 3.51 8.40 1.02
C GLY A 165 2.68 8.30 2.31
N ALA A 166 1.36 8.44 2.21
CA ALA A 166 0.43 8.37 3.33
C ALA A 166 -0.96 7.93 2.88
N VAL A 167 -1.69 7.27 3.79
CA VAL A 167 -3.08 6.86 3.54
C VAL A 167 -3.97 8.09 3.35
N SER A 168 -4.89 8.03 2.37
CA SER A 168 -5.81 9.11 1.98
C SER A 168 -6.56 9.70 3.17
N ASP A 169 -6.73 11.01 3.16
CA ASP A 169 -7.43 11.78 4.18
C ASP A 169 -8.85 12.15 3.74
N LEU A 170 -9.74 12.37 4.72
CA LEU A 170 -10.99 13.08 4.49
C LEU A 170 -10.72 14.58 4.36
N LYS A 171 -10.96 15.14 3.19
CA LYS A 171 -10.80 16.56 2.86
C LYS A 171 -12.13 17.30 3.04
N ILE A 172 -12.34 17.89 4.20
CA ILE A 172 -13.57 18.65 4.52
C ILE A 172 -13.70 19.86 3.59
N THR A 173 -12.61 20.60 3.39
CA THR A 173 -12.56 21.80 2.54
C THR A 173 -12.75 21.52 1.05
N GLU A 174 -12.63 20.25 0.64
CA GLU A 174 -12.83 19.79 -0.74
C GLU A 174 -14.19 19.09 -0.92
N GLY A 175 -15.19 19.38 -0.08
CA GLY A 175 -16.52 18.79 -0.15
C GLY A 175 -16.59 17.37 0.40
N PHE A 176 -15.95 17.09 1.53
CA PHE A 176 -15.94 15.79 2.21
C PHE A 176 -15.41 14.65 1.33
N ARG A 177 -14.46 14.93 0.45
CA ARG A 177 -13.87 13.93 -0.43
C ARG A 177 -12.71 13.21 0.26
N ILE A 178 -12.61 11.91 0.01
CA ILE A 178 -11.46 11.11 0.44
C ILE A 178 -10.44 11.14 -0.68
N ARG A 179 -9.27 11.71 -0.38
CA ARG A 179 -8.17 11.85 -1.35
C ARG A 179 -6.82 11.73 -0.67
N ASP A 180 -5.84 11.33 -1.45
CA ASP A 180 -4.43 11.40 -1.07
C ASP A 180 -4.02 12.84 -0.76
N ARG A 181 -3.03 12.94 0.11
CA ARG A 181 -2.21 14.15 0.21
C ARG A 181 -1.56 14.46 -1.13
N ALA A 182 -0.98 15.63 -1.25
CA ALA A 182 -0.16 15.95 -2.42
C ALA A 182 0.86 14.84 -2.68
N TRP A 183 0.96 14.38 -3.91
CA TRP A 183 1.96 13.40 -4.28
C TRP A 183 3.35 14.01 -4.13
N GLN A 184 4.26 13.24 -3.54
CA GLN A 184 5.57 13.73 -3.14
C GLN A 184 6.48 13.89 -4.35
N GLU A 185 7.04 15.10 -4.49
CA GLU A 185 7.95 15.43 -5.56
C GLU A 185 9.17 14.50 -5.69
N PRO A 186 9.81 14.03 -4.58
CA PRO A 186 10.88 13.03 -4.68
C PRO A 186 10.43 11.71 -5.30
N ALA A 187 9.21 11.24 -5.01
CA ALA A 187 8.66 10.04 -5.61
C ALA A 187 8.40 10.24 -7.11
N LEU A 188 7.78 11.36 -7.49
CA LEU A 188 7.53 11.70 -8.90
C LEU A 188 8.84 11.82 -9.70
N ARG A 189 9.87 12.45 -9.15
CA ARG A 189 11.20 12.52 -9.79
C ARG A 189 11.84 11.15 -9.94
N LEU A 190 11.72 10.27 -8.96
CA LEU A 190 12.25 8.90 -9.06
C LEU A 190 11.54 8.12 -10.17
N ILE A 191 10.21 8.17 -10.23
CA ILE A 191 9.40 7.52 -11.26
C ILE A 191 9.80 8.04 -12.65
N ARG A 192 9.89 9.36 -12.83
CA ARG A 192 10.31 9.97 -14.11
C ARG A 192 11.74 9.57 -14.51
N LYS A 193 12.66 9.54 -13.53
CA LYS A 193 14.06 9.17 -13.78
C LYS A 193 14.22 7.70 -14.18
N ALA A 194 13.34 6.84 -13.75
CA ALA A 194 13.36 5.41 -14.07
C ALA A 194 13.15 5.14 -15.58
N ARG A 195 12.48 6.04 -16.31
CA ARG A 195 12.23 5.94 -17.77
C ARG A 195 11.65 4.58 -18.17
N VAL A 196 10.63 4.14 -17.45
CA VAL A 196 9.88 2.92 -17.75
C VAL A 196 8.39 3.25 -17.88
N PRO A 197 7.58 2.42 -18.57
CA PRO A 197 6.14 2.60 -18.63
C PRO A 197 5.50 2.65 -17.24
N VAL A 198 4.42 3.43 -17.11
CA VAL A 198 3.66 3.55 -15.87
C VAL A 198 2.25 2.99 -16.05
N VAL A 199 1.82 2.13 -15.12
CA VAL A 199 0.49 1.53 -15.05
C VAL A 199 -0.28 2.19 -13.91
N PRO A 200 -1.29 3.04 -14.18
CA PRO A 200 -2.12 3.61 -13.14
C PRO A 200 -3.04 2.55 -12.53
N VAL A 201 -3.15 2.54 -11.20
CA VAL A 201 -4.09 1.68 -10.47
C VAL A 201 -4.94 2.56 -9.56
N ARG A 202 -6.27 2.41 -9.62
CA ARG A 202 -7.19 3.15 -8.76
C ARG A 202 -7.93 2.23 -7.82
N PHE A 203 -7.85 2.48 -6.53
CA PHE A 203 -8.76 1.92 -5.53
C PHE A 203 -9.99 2.82 -5.43
N PHE A 204 -11.20 2.24 -5.60
CA PHE A 204 -12.44 3.02 -5.73
C PHE A 204 -13.19 3.21 -4.41
N ASP A 205 -13.09 2.25 -3.49
CA ASP A 205 -13.86 2.28 -2.25
C ASP A 205 -13.12 3.04 -1.12
N ARG A 206 -13.47 2.83 0.13
CA ARG A 206 -12.94 3.59 1.27
C ARG A 206 -12.92 2.79 2.56
N ASN A 207 -12.19 3.26 3.54
CA ASN A 207 -12.26 2.80 4.92
C ASN A 207 -13.58 3.25 5.58
N SER A 208 -13.82 2.80 6.81
CA SER A 208 -15.04 3.15 7.54
C SER A 208 -15.12 4.66 7.81
N ALA A 209 -16.34 5.20 7.94
CA ALA A 209 -16.55 6.58 8.34
C ALA A 209 -15.88 6.89 9.69
N PHE A 210 -15.90 5.91 10.63
CA PHE A 210 -15.25 6.05 11.92
C PHE A 210 -13.73 6.18 11.80
N TYR A 211 -13.08 5.47 10.87
CA TYR A 211 -11.66 5.63 10.57
C TYR A 211 -11.31 7.06 10.17
N TYR A 212 -12.11 7.67 9.29
CA TYR A 212 -11.90 9.06 8.87
C TYR A 212 -12.24 10.07 9.97
N PHE A 213 -13.27 9.82 10.74
CA PHE A 213 -13.61 10.64 11.91
C PHE A 213 -12.45 10.71 12.91
N LEU A 214 -11.82 9.57 13.24
CA LEU A 214 -10.62 9.56 14.08
C LEU A 214 -9.49 10.41 13.49
N GLY A 215 -9.36 10.45 12.17
CA GLY A 215 -8.37 11.28 11.47
C GLY A 215 -8.60 12.78 11.60
N LEU A 216 -9.83 13.21 11.88
CA LEU A 216 -10.15 14.62 12.20
C LEU A 216 -9.71 15.01 13.60
N ILE A 217 -9.62 14.04 14.51
CA ILE A 217 -9.15 14.25 15.89
C ILE A 217 -7.62 14.23 15.90
N ASP A 218 -7.02 13.12 15.47
CA ASP A 218 -5.56 12.96 15.36
C ASP A 218 -5.21 11.88 14.34
N TYR A 219 -4.25 12.19 13.47
CA TYR A 219 -3.76 11.27 12.44
C TYR A 219 -3.17 9.97 13.02
N ARG A 220 -2.49 10.05 14.18
CA ARG A 220 -1.85 8.90 14.83
C ARG A 220 -2.89 7.93 15.38
N VAL A 221 -3.96 8.45 15.98
CA VAL A 221 -5.10 7.65 16.48
C VAL A 221 -5.75 6.90 15.33
N ARG A 222 -5.94 7.56 14.19
CA ARG A 222 -6.46 6.93 12.98
C ARG A 222 -5.57 5.77 12.49
N LEU A 223 -4.23 5.96 12.48
CA LEU A 223 -3.29 4.92 12.04
C LEU A 223 -3.37 3.66 12.91
N MET A 224 -3.59 3.80 14.21
CA MET A 224 -3.78 2.67 15.13
C MET A 224 -4.99 1.79 14.75
N ARG A 225 -5.96 2.34 14.01
CA ARG A 225 -7.15 1.62 13.54
C ARG A 225 -6.93 0.85 12.23
N LEU A 226 -5.82 1.10 11.50
CA LEU A 226 -5.59 0.49 10.18
C LEU A 226 -5.65 -1.05 10.19
N CYS A 227 -5.09 -1.69 11.22
CA CYS A 227 -5.17 -3.14 11.36
C CYS A 227 -6.62 -3.63 11.43
N HIS A 228 -7.48 -2.90 12.15
CA HIS A 228 -8.88 -3.25 12.26
C HIS A 228 -9.65 -3.04 10.94
N GLU A 229 -9.27 -2.05 10.14
CA GLU A 229 -9.92 -1.78 8.85
C GLU A 229 -9.74 -2.92 7.84
N VAL A 230 -8.67 -3.72 7.94
CA VAL A 230 -8.51 -4.93 7.13
C VAL A 230 -9.66 -5.92 7.43
N PHE A 231 -9.89 -6.23 8.70
CA PHE A 231 -10.96 -7.15 9.11
C PHE A 231 -12.37 -6.57 8.87
N ASN A 232 -12.50 -5.25 8.84
CA ASN A 232 -13.76 -4.56 8.56
C ASN A 232 -14.19 -4.70 7.09
N LYS A 233 -13.33 -5.25 6.21
CA LYS A 233 -13.62 -5.56 4.81
C LYS A 233 -14.16 -6.98 4.59
N ARG A 234 -14.20 -7.81 5.63
CA ARG A 234 -14.74 -9.17 5.52
C ARG A 234 -16.14 -9.14 4.89
N GLY A 235 -16.35 -9.95 3.86
CA GLY A 235 -17.62 -10.04 3.13
C GLY A 235 -18.01 -8.77 2.38
N LYS A 236 -17.10 -7.81 2.20
CA LYS A 236 -17.32 -6.62 1.39
C LYS A 236 -16.52 -6.72 0.11
N THR A 237 -17.13 -6.33 -1.00
CA THR A 237 -16.42 -6.18 -2.26
C THR A 237 -15.54 -4.94 -2.18
N VAL A 238 -14.24 -5.15 -2.30
CA VAL A 238 -13.22 -4.10 -2.43
C VAL A 238 -12.87 -4.03 -3.90
N ARG A 239 -12.77 -2.84 -4.48
CA ARG A 239 -12.64 -2.67 -5.92
C ARG A 239 -11.41 -1.85 -6.27
N LEU A 240 -10.67 -2.32 -7.27
CA LEU A 240 -9.61 -1.57 -7.92
C LEU A 240 -9.82 -1.57 -9.44
N GLY A 241 -9.18 -0.64 -10.14
CA GLY A 241 -9.18 -0.60 -11.61
C GLY A 241 -7.77 -0.39 -12.12
N ILE A 242 -7.50 -0.94 -13.30
CA ILE A 242 -6.22 -0.83 -14.00
C ILE A 242 -6.39 0.19 -15.12
N GLY A 243 -5.57 1.25 -15.13
CA GLY A 243 -5.55 2.25 -16.19
C GLY A 243 -4.77 1.78 -17.43
N PRO A 244 -4.89 2.51 -18.54
CA PRO A 244 -4.02 2.28 -19.69
C PRO A 244 -2.57 2.55 -19.33
N VAL A 245 -1.66 1.82 -19.98
CA VAL A 245 -0.21 2.01 -19.82
C VAL A 245 0.15 3.40 -20.35
N ILE A 246 0.88 4.18 -19.56
CA ILE A 246 1.45 5.47 -19.96
C ILE A 246 2.88 5.21 -20.43
N SER A 247 3.13 5.41 -21.71
CA SER A 247 4.46 5.19 -22.30
C SER A 247 5.48 6.21 -21.82
N VAL A 248 6.77 5.96 -22.06
CA VAL A 248 7.84 6.92 -21.73
C VAL A 248 7.70 8.20 -22.57
N GLU A 249 7.28 8.07 -23.82
CA GLU A 249 7.05 9.19 -24.73
C GLU A 249 5.93 10.10 -24.24
N GLU A 250 4.80 9.51 -23.77
CA GLU A 250 3.71 10.28 -23.15
C GLU A 250 4.15 10.98 -21.87
N GLN A 251 5.00 10.33 -21.07
CA GLN A 251 5.57 10.91 -19.85
C GLN A 251 6.48 12.09 -20.16
N ASP A 252 7.30 12.00 -21.21
CA ASP A 252 8.23 13.05 -21.63
C ASP A 252 7.49 14.26 -22.24
N ALA A 253 6.40 13.99 -22.97
CA ALA A 253 5.56 15.03 -23.58
C ALA A 253 4.71 15.83 -22.56
N ALA A 254 4.57 15.33 -21.34
CA ALA A 254 3.71 15.95 -20.33
C ALA A 254 4.29 17.26 -19.81
N ALA A 255 3.54 18.35 -19.94
CA ALA A 255 3.90 19.67 -19.38
C ALA A 255 3.92 19.63 -17.83
N ASP A 256 3.02 18.86 -17.21
CA ASP A 256 2.96 18.64 -15.76
C ASP A 256 2.91 17.12 -15.51
N TYR A 257 4.06 16.57 -15.19
CA TYR A 257 4.25 15.15 -14.96
C TYR A 257 3.44 14.61 -13.76
N GLY A 258 3.45 15.37 -12.66
CA GLY A 258 2.71 14.96 -11.46
C GLY A 258 1.21 14.94 -11.69
N ARG A 259 0.70 15.92 -12.45
CA ARG A 259 -0.70 15.97 -12.84
C ARG A 259 -1.09 14.85 -13.79
N LEU A 260 -0.24 14.54 -14.79
CA LEU A 260 -0.47 13.42 -15.70
C LEU A 260 -0.75 12.13 -14.92
N LEU A 261 0.17 11.73 -14.02
CA LEU A 261 0.04 10.50 -13.27
C LEU A 261 -1.14 10.52 -12.30
N ARG A 262 -1.33 11.64 -11.60
CA ARG A 262 -2.43 11.78 -10.64
C ARG A 262 -3.79 11.75 -11.33
N ASP A 263 -3.93 12.43 -12.46
CA ASP A 263 -5.16 12.42 -13.25
C ASP A 263 -5.45 11.03 -13.82
N ALA A 264 -4.45 10.31 -14.30
CA ALA A 264 -4.60 8.93 -14.79
C ALA A 264 -5.18 7.98 -13.72
N VAL A 265 -4.84 8.20 -12.45
CA VAL A 265 -5.44 7.46 -11.33
C VAL A 265 -6.83 8.01 -10.97
N TYR A 266 -6.94 9.30 -10.66
CA TYR A 266 -8.15 9.87 -10.06
C TYR A 266 -9.30 10.11 -11.03
N ARG A 267 -9.03 10.27 -12.34
CA ARG A 267 -10.06 10.42 -13.39
C ARG A 267 -10.43 9.10 -14.05
N MET A 268 -9.75 7.97 -13.70
CA MET A 268 -10.18 6.66 -14.19
C MET A 268 -11.64 6.47 -13.82
N PRO A 269 -12.56 6.23 -14.80
CA PRO A 269 -13.97 6.05 -14.51
C PRO A 269 -14.20 4.78 -13.68
N LEU A 270 -15.32 4.75 -12.95
CA LEU A 270 -15.75 3.55 -12.26
C LEU A 270 -16.17 2.53 -13.35
N PRO A 271 -15.56 1.34 -13.40
CA PRO A 271 -15.94 0.32 -14.36
C PRO A 271 -17.39 -0.13 -14.19
N GLU A 272 -18.07 -0.45 -15.29
CA GLU A 272 -19.41 -1.03 -15.24
C GLU A 272 -19.40 -2.47 -14.72
N ARG A 273 -18.32 -3.19 -14.98
CA ARG A 273 -18.12 -4.58 -14.56
C ARG A 273 -16.77 -4.75 -13.88
N PHE A 274 -16.73 -5.70 -12.95
CA PHE A 274 -15.54 -6.11 -12.24
C PHE A 274 -15.38 -7.62 -12.35
N THR A 275 -14.19 -8.08 -12.69
CA THR A 275 -13.79 -9.48 -12.60
C THR A 275 -13.33 -9.73 -11.17
N LEU A 276 -13.84 -10.74 -10.51
CA LEU A 276 -13.37 -11.10 -9.17
C LEU A 276 -11.96 -11.70 -9.25
N ARG A 277 -11.17 -11.45 -8.21
CA ARG A 277 -9.81 -12.02 -8.15
C ARG A 277 -9.81 -13.55 -8.22
N SER A 278 -10.82 -14.18 -7.64
CA SER A 278 -11.01 -15.63 -7.68
C SER A 278 -11.35 -16.19 -9.08
N GLU A 279 -11.65 -15.33 -10.05
CA GLU A 279 -11.98 -15.70 -11.43
C GLU A 279 -10.76 -15.61 -12.39
N LEU A 280 -9.61 -15.06 -11.89
CA LEU A 280 -8.36 -14.95 -12.65
C LEU A 280 -7.50 -16.20 -12.50
#